data_74933d7786aeffa77ec7bdefd7eddd37
#
_entry.id   74933d7786aeffa77ec7bdefd7eddd37
#
_cell.length_a   1.000
_cell.length_b   1.000
_cell.length_c   1.000
_cell.angle_alpha   90.00
_cell.angle_beta   90.00
_cell.angle_gamma   90.00
#
_symmetry.space_group_name_H-M   'P 1'
#
loop_
_entity.id
_entity.type
_entity.pdbx_description
1 polymer ?
#
loop_
_entity_poly.entity_id
_entity_poly.type
_entity_poly.pdbx_seq_one_letter_code
_entity_poly.pdbx_strand_id
1 'polypeptide(L)'
;RLSDPEETNLMLRLYNVDETPLWKLLDIRGFRDMERCLFLGFTDGGKGYSKNVAVNIRRIAHKYKAMSLTSYVTKSWEKGRFNDPYLRDTMMDFGIVTDTLECTVNWSNMAKVHREVRKVCHKLPNTIVTTHMSHCYPQGANLYFIFITRMSGADKFRAYHTTILDAIQ
;
A
#
# COMPACT_ATOMS: atom_id res chain seq x y z
N ARG A 1 2.61 -7.89 -3.56
CA ARG A 1 2.65 -6.54 -3.00
C ARG A 1 2.53 -6.59 -1.49
N LEU A 2 3.33 -5.80 -0.79
CA LEU A 2 3.27 -5.63 0.67
C LEU A 2 2.90 -4.18 0.96
N SER A 3 1.70 -3.98 1.48
CA SER A 3 1.17 -2.65 1.86
C SER A 3 1.60 -2.28 3.27
N ASP A 4 1.95 -1.01 3.47
CA ASP A 4 2.25 -0.46 4.79
C ASP A 4 0.98 -0.34 5.66
N PRO A 5 1.10 0.05 6.94
CA PRO A 5 -0.07 0.14 7.82
C PRO A 5 -1.12 1.13 7.35
N GLU A 6 -0.73 2.26 6.79
CA GLU A 6 -1.67 3.29 6.35
C GLU A 6 -2.45 2.84 5.12
N GLU A 7 -1.77 2.26 4.12
CA GLU A 7 -2.44 1.66 2.96
C GLU A 7 -3.34 0.50 3.37
N THR A 8 -2.85 -0.37 4.25
CA THR A 8 -3.63 -1.51 4.76
C THR A 8 -4.90 -1.04 5.44
N ASN A 9 -4.81 -0.04 6.29
CA ASN A 9 -5.96 0.51 7.00
C ASN A 9 -6.97 1.16 6.05
N LEU A 10 -6.49 1.97 5.11
CA LEU A 10 -7.32 2.58 4.09
C LEU A 10 -8.07 1.52 3.26
N MET A 11 -7.36 0.50 2.78
CA MET A 11 -7.93 -0.58 1.98
C MET A 11 -8.98 -1.38 2.76
N LEU A 12 -8.70 -1.75 4.01
CA LEU A 12 -9.64 -2.51 4.82
C LEU A 12 -10.93 -1.72 5.09
N ARG A 13 -10.84 -0.40 5.26
CA ARG A 13 -12.01 0.47 5.41
C ARG A 13 -12.79 0.64 4.11
N LEU A 14 -12.12 0.84 2.98
CA LEU A 14 -12.77 0.92 1.66
C LEU A 14 -13.55 -0.36 1.30
N TYR A 15 -13.13 -1.52 1.82
CA TYR A 15 -13.86 -2.78 1.69
C TYR A 15 -14.82 -3.07 2.86
N ASN A 16 -15.08 -2.09 3.74
CA ASN A 16 -15.96 -2.20 4.91
C ASN A 16 -15.58 -3.36 5.85
N VAL A 17 -14.31 -3.73 5.91
CA VAL A 17 -13.83 -4.80 6.80
C VAL A 17 -13.92 -4.37 8.26
N ASP A 18 -13.79 -3.08 8.56
CA ASP A 18 -13.92 -2.48 9.89
C ASP A 18 -15.32 -2.65 10.50
N GLU A 19 -16.35 -2.87 9.68
CA GLU A 19 -17.71 -3.18 10.11
C GLU A 19 -17.94 -4.69 10.32
N THR A 20 -16.93 -5.53 10.10
CA THR A 20 -17.05 -7.00 10.16
C THR A 20 -16.42 -7.57 11.43
N PRO A 21 -16.83 -8.82 11.84
CA PRO A 21 -16.15 -9.53 12.93
C PRO A 21 -14.65 -9.78 12.68
N LEU A 22 -14.20 -9.75 11.42
CA LEU A 22 -12.81 -9.92 11.07
C LEU A 22 -11.94 -8.80 11.68
N TRP A 23 -12.43 -7.56 11.75
CA TRP A 23 -11.70 -6.47 12.38
C TRP A 23 -11.37 -6.75 13.84
N LYS A 24 -12.38 -7.18 14.61
CA LYS A 24 -12.20 -7.57 16.03
C LYS A 24 -11.25 -8.74 16.18
N LEU A 25 -11.33 -9.72 15.27
CA LEU A 25 -10.42 -10.88 15.29
C LEU A 25 -8.97 -10.44 15.03
N LEU A 26 -8.74 -9.51 14.11
CA LEU A 26 -7.41 -8.96 13.83
C LEU A 26 -6.82 -8.31 15.09
N ASP A 27 -7.58 -7.49 15.78
CA ASP A 27 -7.15 -6.81 17.00
C ASP A 27 -6.84 -7.80 18.14
N ILE A 28 -7.71 -8.80 18.37
CA ILE A 28 -7.50 -9.86 19.37
C ILE A 28 -6.22 -10.67 19.05
N ARG A 29 -5.89 -10.84 17.77
CA ARG A 29 -4.68 -11.55 17.32
C ARG A 29 -3.44 -10.65 17.32
N GLY A 30 -3.55 -9.40 17.77
CA GLY A 30 -2.44 -8.44 17.87
C GLY A 30 -2.14 -7.69 16.58
N PHE A 31 -2.97 -7.80 15.56
CA PHE A 31 -2.87 -7.00 14.32
C PHE A 31 -3.65 -5.70 14.52
N ARG A 32 -3.06 -4.77 15.25
CA ARG A 32 -3.69 -3.51 15.63
C ARG A 32 -3.86 -2.57 14.45
N ASP A 33 -4.85 -1.71 14.57
CA ASP A 33 -5.04 -0.61 13.63
C ASP A 33 -3.77 0.26 13.50
N MET A 34 -3.44 0.69 12.30
CA MET A 34 -2.22 1.46 11.96
C MET A 34 -0.87 0.77 12.25
N GLU A 35 -0.87 -0.50 12.67
CA GLU A 35 0.35 -1.30 12.88
C GLU A 35 0.42 -2.51 11.94
N ARG A 36 -0.71 -2.93 11.39
CA ARG A 36 -0.82 -4.12 10.53
C ARG A 36 -0.45 -3.82 9.08
N CYS A 37 0.26 -4.73 8.45
CA CYS A 37 0.57 -4.72 7.02
C CYS A 37 -0.22 -5.81 6.30
N LEU A 38 -0.57 -5.57 5.03
CA LEU A 38 -1.26 -6.55 4.19
C LEU A 38 -0.34 -7.03 3.07
N PHE A 39 -0.14 -8.34 3.00
CA PHE A 39 0.55 -8.97 1.87
C PHE A 39 -0.47 -9.60 0.92
N LEU A 40 -0.42 -9.19 -0.35
CA LEU A 40 -1.17 -9.80 -1.45
C LEU A 40 -0.20 -10.38 -2.46
N GLY A 41 -0.41 -11.63 -2.87
CA GLY A 41 0.42 -12.29 -3.86
C GLY A 41 -0.38 -13.24 -4.74
N PHE A 42 0.08 -13.40 -5.97
CA PHE A 42 -0.42 -14.37 -6.92
C PHE A 42 0.72 -15.29 -7.34
N THR A 43 0.38 -16.52 -7.65
CA THR A 43 1.28 -17.45 -8.30
C THR A 43 0.64 -17.93 -9.58
N ASP A 44 1.35 -17.81 -10.69
CA ASP A 44 0.96 -18.35 -11.97
C ASP A 44 1.92 -19.45 -12.39
N GLY A 45 1.40 -20.47 -13.09
CA GLY A 45 2.17 -21.62 -13.54
C GLY A 45 1.47 -22.96 -13.32
N GLY A 46 2.16 -24.06 -13.61
CA GLY A 46 1.63 -25.40 -13.40
C GLY A 46 1.24 -25.69 -11.95
N LYS A 47 0.23 -26.55 -11.74
CA LYS A 47 -0.34 -26.84 -10.41
C LYS A 47 0.71 -27.21 -9.35
N GLY A 48 1.76 -27.98 -9.73
CA GLY A 48 2.83 -28.38 -8.81
C GLY A 48 3.67 -27.18 -8.37
N TYR A 49 4.03 -26.30 -9.30
CA TYR A 49 4.78 -25.09 -9.04
C TYR A 49 3.99 -24.14 -8.11
N SER A 50 2.77 -23.80 -8.48
CA SER A 50 1.93 -22.89 -7.70
C SER A 50 1.68 -23.40 -6.27
N LYS A 51 1.45 -24.72 -6.10
CA LYS A 51 1.33 -25.36 -4.79
C LYS A 51 2.61 -25.21 -3.96
N ASN A 52 3.77 -25.47 -4.56
CA ASN A 52 5.06 -25.38 -3.88
C ASN A 52 5.35 -23.94 -3.42
N VAL A 53 5.15 -22.95 -4.30
CA VAL A 53 5.31 -21.53 -3.97
C VAL A 53 4.38 -21.13 -2.81
N ALA A 54 3.09 -21.50 -2.86
CA ALA A 54 2.14 -21.20 -1.81
C ALA A 54 2.53 -21.81 -0.45
N VAL A 55 3.04 -23.05 -0.44
CA VAL A 55 3.54 -23.71 0.78
C VAL A 55 4.75 -22.94 1.35
N ASN A 56 5.71 -22.57 0.52
CA ASN A 56 6.89 -21.84 0.95
C ASN A 56 6.55 -20.44 1.50
N ILE A 57 5.66 -19.71 0.82
CA ILE A 57 5.17 -18.40 1.30
C ILE A 57 4.52 -18.55 2.68
N ARG A 58 3.62 -19.54 2.86
CA ARG A 58 2.97 -19.77 4.15
C ARG A 58 3.97 -20.10 5.26
N ARG A 59 4.99 -20.91 4.96
CA ARG A 59 6.05 -21.25 5.91
C ARG A 59 6.83 -20.00 6.35
N ILE A 60 7.20 -19.14 5.40
CA ILE A 60 7.87 -17.87 5.68
C ILE A 60 6.95 -16.96 6.49
N ALA A 61 5.72 -16.76 6.06
CA ALA A 61 4.73 -15.93 6.72
C ALA A 61 4.50 -16.36 8.19
N HIS A 62 4.37 -17.66 8.42
CA HIS A 62 4.24 -18.21 9.77
C HIS A 62 5.45 -17.90 10.66
N LYS A 63 6.68 -17.96 10.12
CA LYS A 63 7.90 -17.58 10.84
C LYS A 63 7.85 -16.14 11.36
N TYR A 64 7.21 -15.25 10.61
CA TYR A 64 7.00 -13.84 10.98
C TYR A 64 5.64 -13.57 11.62
N LYS A 65 4.97 -14.61 12.15
CA LYS A 65 3.68 -14.51 12.84
C LYS A 65 2.54 -13.89 12.00
N ALA A 66 2.67 -13.95 10.67
CA ALA A 66 1.61 -13.47 9.80
C ALA A 66 0.41 -14.43 9.82
N MET A 67 -0.79 -13.86 9.73
CA MET A 67 -2.04 -14.59 9.63
C MET A 67 -2.48 -14.69 8.17
N SER A 68 -2.84 -15.90 7.74
CA SER A 68 -3.40 -16.08 6.40
C SER A 68 -4.88 -15.68 6.39
N LEU A 69 -5.21 -14.76 5.49
CA LEU A 69 -6.58 -14.37 5.17
C LEU A 69 -7.11 -15.22 4.01
N THR A 70 -8.40 -15.05 3.70
CA THR A 70 -9.01 -15.71 2.54
C THR A 70 -8.51 -15.11 1.22
N SER A 71 -8.67 -15.83 0.12
CA SER A 71 -8.37 -15.32 -1.22
C SER A 71 -9.35 -14.23 -1.70
N TYR A 72 -10.37 -13.88 -0.91
CA TYR A 72 -11.40 -12.91 -1.29
C TYR A 72 -10.80 -11.53 -1.57
N VAL A 73 -9.97 -11.01 -0.67
CA VAL A 73 -9.34 -9.69 -0.83
C VAL A 73 -8.47 -9.64 -2.11
N THR A 74 -7.68 -10.69 -2.34
CA THR A 74 -6.82 -10.79 -3.53
C THR A 74 -7.63 -10.82 -4.81
N LYS A 75 -8.69 -11.63 -4.86
CA LYS A 75 -9.59 -11.73 -6.03
C LYS A 75 -10.37 -10.43 -6.27
N SER A 76 -10.81 -9.77 -5.22
CA SER A 76 -11.50 -8.47 -5.34
C SER A 76 -10.57 -7.41 -5.90
N TRP A 77 -9.34 -7.34 -5.41
CA TRP A 77 -8.32 -6.46 -5.96
C TRP A 77 -8.03 -6.77 -7.44
N GLU A 78 -7.86 -8.04 -7.80
CA GLU A 78 -7.61 -8.46 -9.20
C GLU A 78 -8.71 -7.97 -10.15
N LYS A 79 -9.98 -8.06 -9.72
CA LYS A 79 -11.12 -7.59 -10.53
C LYS A 79 -11.19 -6.07 -10.62
N GLY A 80 -10.86 -5.36 -9.53
CA GLY A 80 -11.01 -3.91 -9.42
C GLY A 80 -9.82 -3.09 -9.92
N ARG A 81 -8.62 -3.69 -10.06
CA ARG A 81 -7.36 -2.98 -10.30
C ARG A 81 -7.33 -2.06 -11.54
N PHE A 82 -8.20 -2.27 -12.49
CA PHE A 82 -8.29 -1.46 -13.71
C PHE A 82 -9.26 -0.28 -13.58
N ASN A 83 -9.98 -0.17 -12.45
CA ASN A 83 -10.92 0.94 -12.18
C ASN A 83 -10.27 2.12 -11.45
N ASP A 84 -9.08 1.93 -10.86
CA ASP A 84 -8.40 2.93 -10.06
C ASP A 84 -8.18 4.28 -10.78
N PRO A 85 -7.82 4.33 -12.09
CA PRO A 85 -7.68 5.59 -12.83
C PRO A 85 -8.96 6.42 -12.86
N TYR A 86 -10.13 5.78 -12.97
CA TYR A 86 -11.43 6.47 -12.99
C TYR A 86 -11.79 7.06 -11.63
N LEU A 87 -11.37 6.40 -10.54
CA LEU A 87 -11.56 6.91 -9.19
C LEU A 87 -10.81 8.24 -8.99
N ARG A 88 -9.59 8.34 -9.53
CA ARG A 88 -8.80 9.58 -9.49
C ARG A 88 -9.56 10.75 -10.11
N ASP A 89 -10.11 10.57 -11.29
CA ASP A 89 -10.84 11.62 -12.01
C ASP A 89 -12.06 12.06 -11.20
N THR A 90 -12.82 11.13 -10.65
CA THR A 90 -13.96 11.43 -9.77
C THR A 90 -13.53 12.20 -8.52
N MET A 91 -12.41 11.85 -7.90
CA MET A 91 -11.91 12.56 -6.71
C MET A 91 -11.53 14.01 -7.02
N MET A 92 -10.99 14.28 -8.20
CA MET A 92 -10.62 15.63 -8.62
C MET A 92 -11.84 16.57 -8.69
N ASP A 93 -13.03 16.07 -9.05
CA ASP A 93 -14.27 16.85 -9.04
C ASP A 93 -14.66 17.35 -7.65
N PHE A 94 -14.18 16.67 -6.60
CA PHE A 94 -14.36 17.06 -5.20
C PHE A 94 -13.17 17.83 -4.62
N GLY A 95 -12.21 18.26 -5.46
CA GLY A 95 -11.00 18.94 -5.01
C GLY A 95 -10.04 18.04 -4.24
N ILE A 96 -10.13 16.72 -4.44
CA ILE A 96 -9.20 15.74 -3.90
C ILE A 96 -8.20 15.38 -5.00
N VAL A 97 -6.94 15.61 -4.74
CA VAL A 97 -5.85 15.30 -5.67
C VAL A 97 -5.13 14.05 -5.19
N THR A 98 -4.90 13.15 -6.11
CA THR A 98 -4.11 11.94 -5.91
C THR A 98 -2.94 11.94 -6.89
N ASP A 99 -1.75 11.71 -6.37
CA ASP A 99 -0.57 11.51 -7.20
C ASP A 99 0.33 10.41 -6.62
N THR A 100 1.30 9.97 -7.39
CA THR A 100 2.14 8.84 -7.05
C THR A 100 3.61 9.14 -7.26
N LEU A 101 4.44 8.50 -6.45
CA LEU A 101 5.88 8.49 -6.58
C LEU A 101 6.38 7.06 -6.49
N GLU A 102 7.26 6.69 -7.36
CA GLU A 102 7.84 5.34 -7.39
C GLU A 102 9.36 5.42 -7.41
N CYS A 103 10.01 4.66 -6.54
CA CYS A 103 11.46 4.58 -6.49
C CYS A 103 11.94 3.17 -6.13
N THR A 104 13.04 2.75 -6.74
CA THR A 104 13.71 1.50 -6.41
C THR A 104 14.80 1.75 -5.38
N VAL A 105 14.81 0.95 -4.32
CA VAL A 105 15.66 1.15 -3.15
C VAL A 105 16.34 -0.14 -2.75
N ASN A 106 17.61 -0.08 -2.39
CA ASN A 106 18.33 -1.21 -1.80
C ASN A 106 17.73 -1.60 -0.43
N TRP A 107 17.79 -2.88 -0.08
CA TRP A 107 17.25 -3.39 1.18
C TRP A 107 17.76 -2.63 2.41
N SER A 108 19.03 -2.23 2.43
CA SER A 108 19.64 -1.48 3.54
C SER A 108 19.02 -0.09 3.77
N ASN A 109 18.48 0.53 2.72
CA ASN A 109 17.91 1.88 2.76
C ASN A 109 16.38 1.89 2.79
N MET A 110 15.73 0.73 2.63
CA MET A 110 14.28 0.60 2.50
C MET A 110 13.51 1.34 3.59
N ALA A 111 13.81 1.04 4.85
CA ALA A 111 13.12 1.66 5.99
C ALA A 111 13.39 3.16 6.09
N LYS A 112 14.60 3.61 5.73
CA LYS A 112 14.96 5.02 5.74
C LYS A 112 14.17 5.80 4.68
N VAL A 113 14.19 5.33 3.43
CA VAL A 113 13.48 6.00 2.33
C VAL A 113 11.97 6.02 2.58
N HIS A 114 11.39 4.89 2.99
CA HIS A 114 9.98 4.84 3.35
C HIS A 114 9.61 5.91 4.38
N ARG A 115 10.38 6.04 5.46
CA ARG A 115 10.12 7.01 6.52
C ARG A 115 10.30 8.46 6.06
N GLU A 116 11.40 8.78 5.38
CA GLU A 116 11.72 10.16 5.02
C GLU A 116 10.81 10.71 3.92
N VAL A 117 10.46 9.91 2.91
CA VAL A 117 9.48 10.31 1.88
C VAL A 117 8.12 10.60 2.52
N ARG A 118 7.62 9.72 3.37
CA ARG A 118 6.34 9.93 4.07
C ARG A 118 6.37 11.19 4.94
N LYS A 119 7.48 11.43 5.65
CA LYS A 119 7.68 12.64 6.46
C LYS A 119 7.59 13.92 5.62
N VAL A 120 8.12 13.91 4.41
CA VAL A 120 8.01 15.05 3.47
C VAL A 120 6.55 15.22 3.02
N CYS A 121 5.89 14.15 2.60
CA CYS A 121 4.50 14.20 2.15
C CYS A 121 3.53 14.67 3.26
N HIS A 122 3.77 14.27 4.50
CA HIS A 122 2.95 14.70 5.65
C HIS A 122 3.18 16.15 6.11
N LYS A 123 4.14 16.87 5.53
CA LYS A 123 4.26 18.32 5.77
C LYS A 123 3.05 19.10 5.24
N LEU A 124 2.37 18.56 4.24
CA LEU A 124 1.09 19.11 3.81
C LEU A 124 -0.04 18.59 4.72
N PRO A 125 -0.80 19.49 5.36
CA PRO A 125 -1.89 19.09 6.25
C PRO A 125 -2.98 18.31 5.49
N ASN A 126 -3.64 17.39 6.19
CA ASN A 126 -4.73 16.57 5.63
C ASN A 126 -4.30 15.69 4.43
N THR A 127 -3.04 15.26 4.40
CA THR A 127 -2.53 14.36 3.38
C THR A 127 -2.45 12.93 3.92
N ILE A 128 -3.11 12.01 3.22
CA ILE A 128 -2.95 10.57 3.42
C ILE A 128 -1.79 10.12 2.53
N VAL A 129 -0.86 9.37 3.10
CA VAL A 129 0.28 8.81 2.36
C VAL A 129 0.29 7.31 2.56
N THR A 130 -0.02 6.59 1.52
CA THR A 130 0.03 5.12 1.51
C THR A 130 1.25 4.64 0.76
N THR A 131 1.79 3.49 1.14
CA THR A 131 2.97 2.96 0.48
C THR A 131 2.87 1.45 0.38
N HIS A 132 3.24 0.93 -0.78
CA HIS A 132 3.46 -0.50 -0.90
C HIS A 132 4.77 -0.84 -1.62
N MET A 133 5.31 -1.98 -1.26
CA MET A 133 6.41 -2.62 -1.93
C MET A 133 5.85 -3.62 -2.95
N SER A 134 6.20 -3.49 -4.23
CA SER A 134 5.64 -4.30 -5.30
C SER A 134 6.67 -5.18 -5.99
N HIS A 135 7.68 -4.60 -6.58
CA HIS A 135 8.70 -5.32 -7.33
C HIS A 135 9.90 -5.61 -6.43
N CYS A 136 10.15 -6.90 -6.17
CA CYS A 136 11.24 -7.34 -5.31
C CYS A 136 12.36 -7.96 -6.14
N TYR A 137 13.59 -7.54 -5.87
CA TYR A 137 14.82 -8.01 -6.52
C TYR A 137 15.82 -8.48 -5.46
N PRO A 138 16.86 -9.23 -5.83
CA PRO A 138 17.89 -9.63 -4.87
C PRO A 138 18.52 -8.46 -4.11
N GLN A 139 18.70 -7.31 -4.77
CA GLN A 139 19.37 -6.12 -4.22
C GLN A 139 18.45 -5.17 -3.46
N GLY A 140 17.14 -5.21 -3.73
CA GLY A 140 16.20 -4.24 -3.17
C GLY A 140 14.78 -4.46 -3.66
N ALA A 141 13.95 -3.46 -3.48
CA ALA A 141 12.57 -3.48 -3.97
C ALA A 141 12.12 -2.09 -4.38
N ASN A 142 10.97 -2.06 -5.00
CA ASN A 142 10.31 -0.86 -5.42
C ASN A 142 9.33 -0.40 -4.34
N LEU A 143 9.44 0.86 -3.94
CA LEU A 143 8.47 1.55 -3.08
C LEU A 143 7.58 2.42 -3.97
N TYR A 144 6.29 2.16 -3.88
CA TYR A 144 5.26 2.91 -4.57
C TYR A 144 4.46 3.70 -3.54
N PHE A 145 4.61 5.02 -3.55
CA PHE A 145 3.91 5.94 -2.67
C PHE A 145 2.69 6.52 -3.39
N ILE A 146 1.57 6.57 -2.71
CA ILE A 146 0.37 7.26 -3.17
C ILE A 146 0.06 8.33 -2.12
N PHE A 147 -0.04 9.57 -2.53
CA PHE A 147 -0.47 10.64 -1.65
C PHE A 147 -1.77 11.26 -2.13
N ILE A 148 -2.68 11.41 -1.19
CA ILE A 148 -4.04 11.89 -1.41
C ILE A 148 -4.23 13.11 -0.53
N THR A 149 -4.58 14.24 -1.13
CA THR A 149 -4.73 15.48 -0.39
C THR A 149 -5.90 16.30 -0.90
N ARG A 150 -6.51 17.09 -0.03
CA ARG A 150 -7.50 18.07 -0.47
C ARG A 150 -6.80 19.36 -0.81
N MET A 151 -6.95 19.80 -2.06
CA MET A 151 -6.26 20.99 -2.56
C MET A 151 -7.16 21.73 -3.56
N SER A 152 -7.21 23.04 -3.42
CA SER A 152 -7.86 23.92 -4.39
C SER A 152 -6.81 24.66 -5.19
N GLY A 153 -6.87 24.51 -6.52
CA GLY A 153 -6.02 25.25 -7.47
C GLY A 153 -4.79 24.48 -7.95
N ALA A 154 -4.60 24.47 -9.24
CA ALA A 154 -3.52 23.77 -9.91
C ALA A 154 -2.12 24.26 -9.50
N ASP A 155 -1.96 25.54 -9.18
CA ASP A 155 -0.68 26.11 -8.80
C ASP A 155 -0.21 25.61 -7.43
N LYS A 156 -1.11 25.45 -6.48
CA LYS A 156 -0.79 24.87 -5.16
C LYS A 156 -0.35 23.42 -5.29
N PHE A 157 -1.05 22.65 -6.11
CA PHE A 157 -0.67 21.26 -6.38
C PHE A 157 0.72 21.19 -7.05
N ARG A 158 0.98 22.01 -8.05
CA ARG A 158 2.28 22.05 -8.75
C ARG A 158 3.42 22.40 -7.79
N ALA A 159 3.24 23.42 -6.96
CA ALA A 159 4.23 23.80 -5.94
C ALA A 159 4.48 22.67 -4.93
N TYR A 160 3.43 21.99 -4.48
CA TYR A 160 3.56 20.85 -3.59
C TYR A 160 4.29 19.67 -4.23
N HIS A 161 3.93 19.33 -5.46
CA HIS A 161 4.58 18.25 -6.22
C HIS A 161 6.08 18.52 -6.41
N THR A 162 6.46 19.76 -6.77
CA THR A 162 7.86 20.17 -6.86
C THR A 162 8.58 20.02 -5.52
N THR A 163 7.96 20.46 -4.42
CA THR A 163 8.54 20.32 -3.07
C THR A 163 8.80 18.85 -2.69
N ILE A 164 7.91 17.93 -3.08
CA ILE A 164 8.12 16.48 -2.84
C ILE A 164 9.29 15.98 -3.67
N LEU A 165 9.37 16.32 -4.95
CA LEU A 165 10.44 15.86 -5.84
C LEU A 165 11.80 16.38 -5.36
N ASP A 166 11.90 17.66 -5.01
CA ASP A 166 13.14 18.28 -4.51
C ASP A 166 13.62 17.66 -3.19
N ALA A 167 12.69 17.23 -2.34
CA ALA A 167 13.03 16.63 -1.05
C ALA A 167 13.43 15.15 -1.12
N ILE A 168 13.20 14.50 -2.26
CA ILE A 168 13.49 13.07 -2.48
C ILE A 168 14.83 12.90 -3.21
N GLN A 169 15.30 13.88 -3.95
CA GLN A 169 16.64 13.92 -4.57
C GLN A 169 17.73 14.10 -3.50
#